data_a999364f12d63ef50597c6a2f1c72025
#
_entry.id   a999364f12d63ef50597c6a2f1c72025
#
_cell.length_a   1.000
_cell.length_b   1.000
_cell.length_c   1.000
_cell.angle_alpha   90.00
_cell.angle_beta   90.00
_cell.angle_gamma   90.00
#
_symmetry.space_group_name_H-M   'P 1'
#
loop_
_entity.id
_entity.type
_entity.pdbx_description
1 polymer ?
#
loop_
_entity_poly.entity_id
_entity_poly.type
_entity_poly.pdbx_seq_one_letter_code
_entity_poly.pdbx_strand_id
1 'polypeptide(L)'
;DPSVRLSPYTHQRLSQVIQQGALIEMNVHYSVSEINYQDGKYYIYFENGHEVQTVNEPILATGFDVTQNPIVQELFETTKQDVKLTLQDESTRYPNIFLIGATVENDHAKLCYIYKFRARFAVLAHEIAQREGLPVNHQVIESYQKNQMYLDDYTCCDVACSC
;
A
#
# COMPACT_ATOMS: atom_id res chain seq x y z
N ASP A 1 2.40 15.61 -2.97
CA ASP A 1 2.50 15.75 -4.44
C ASP A 1 1.86 14.51 -5.09
N PRO A 2 0.80 14.69 -5.92
CA PRO A 2 0.13 13.57 -6.60
C PRO A 2 1.04 12.74 -7.50
N SER A 3 2.06 13.36 -8.08
CA SER A 3 3.02 12.66 -8.96
C SER A 3 3.82 11.58 -8.25
N VAL A 4 3.96 11.69 -6.93
CA VAL A 4 4.69 10.73 -6.08
C VAL A 4 3.76 9.62 -5.57
N ARG A 5 2.44 9.88 -5.49
CA ARG A 5 1.46 8.97 -4.91
C ARG A 5 0.66 8.16 -5.93
N LEU A 6 0.61 8.62 -7.17
CA LEU A 6 -0.11 7.98 -8.26
C LEU A 6 0.85 7.18 -9.14
N SER A 7 0.35 6.11 -9.76
CA SER A 7 1.12 5.44 -10.82
C SER A 7 1.37 6.44 -11.97
N PRO A 8 2.49 6.34 -12.70
CA PRO A 8 2.78 7.23 -13.82
C PRO A 8 1.64 7.35 -14.83
N TYR A 9 0.99 6.23 -15.13
CA TYR A 9 -0.17 6.19 -16.02
C TYR A 9 -1.38 6.96 -15.47
N THR A 10 -1.70 6.77 -14.19
CA THR A 10 -2.81 7.50 -13.53
C THR A 10 -2.54 8.99 -13.46
N HIS A 11 -1.31 9.37 -13.12
CA HIS A 11 -0.89 10.77 -13.08
C HIS A 11 -0.99 11.42 -14.47
N GLN A 12 -0.53 10.74 -15.52
CA GLN A 12 -0.63 11.23 -16.89
C GLN A 12 -2.09 11.45 -17.32
N ARG A 13 -2.98 10.48 -17.04
CA ARG A 13 -4.41 10.61 -17.36
C ARG A 13 -5.06 11.76 -16.61
N LEU A 14 -4.77 11.91 -15.32
CA LEU A 14 -5.29 13.02 -14.52
C LEU A 14 -4.84 14.36 -15.10
N SER A 15 -3.56 14.51 -15.43
CA SER A 15 -3.00 15.72 -16.02
C SER A 15 -3.66 16.04 -17.36
N GLN A 16 -3.86 15.05 -18.23
CA GLN A 16 -4.55 15.23 -19.51
C GLN A 16 -5.98 15.73 -19.36
N VAL A 17 -6.75 15.12 -18.43
CA VAL A 17 -8.14 15.50 -18.19
C VAL A 17 -8.24 16.93 -17.64
N ILE A 18 -7.35 17.33 -16.74
CA ILE A 18 -7.27 18.72 -16.24
C ILE A 18 -6.94 19.69 -17.37
N GLN A 19 -5.94 19.36 -18.21
CA GLN A 19 -5.58 20.20 -19.36
C GLN A 19 -6.71 20.34 -20.39
N GLN A 20 -7.58 19.35 -20.50
CA GLN A 20 -8.77 19.38 -21.36
C GLN A 20 -9.94 20.19 -20.76
N GLY A 21 -9.73 20.81 -19.60
CA GLY A 21 -10.72 21.70 -18.96
C GLY A 21 -11.70 21.01 -18.04
N ALA A 22 -11.39 19.80 -17.56
CA ALA A 22 -12.21 19.20 -16.52
C ALA A 22 -12.18 20.02 -15.23
N LEU A 23 -13.33 20.19 -14.62
CA LEU A 23 -13.48 20.89 -13.34
C LEU A 23 -13.07 19.96 -12.19
N ILE A 24 -11.75 19.74 -12.05
CA ILE A 24 -11.16 18.99 -10.96
C ILE A 24 -10.34 19.94 -10.11
N GLU A 25 -10.72 20.11 -8.87
CA GLU A 25 -9.97 20.85 -7.86
C GLU A 25 -9.22 19.87 -6.96
N MET A 26 -7.92 20.08 -6.77
CA MET A 26 -7.07 19.26 -5.94
C MET A 26 -6.60 20.04 -4.72
N ASN A 27 -7.17 19.71 -3.57
CA ASN A 27 -6.85 20.35 -2.29
C ASN A 27 -5.83 19.49 -1.53
N VAL A 28 -4.56 19.57 -1.93
CA VAL A 28 -3.46 18.86 -1.27
C VAL A 28 -3.18 19.45 0.12
N HIS A 29 -2.79 18.59 1.07
CA HIS A 29 -2.57 18.95 2.48
C HIS A 29 -3.85 19.36 3.25
N TYR A 30 -5.02 19.03 2.74
CA TYR A 30 -6.28 19.21 3.45
C TYR A 30 -6.64 17.90 4.14
N SER A 31 -6.59 17.88 5.47
CA SER A 31 -7.09 16.76 6.29
C SER A 31 -8.54 16.99 6.60
N VAL A 32 -9.41 16.04 6.30
CA VAL A 32 -10.81 16.09 6.68
C VAL A 32 -10.92 15.85 8.19
N SER A 33 -11.54 16.77 8.92
CA SER A 33 -11.79 16.66 10.35
C SER A 33 -13.16 16.07 10.66
N GLU A 34 -14.17 16.43 9.86
CA GLU A 34 -15.55 16.01 10.10
C GLU A 34 -16.36 16.03 8.81
N ILE A 35 -17.36 15.16 8.71
CA ILE A 35 -18.38 15.16 7.65
C ILE A 35 -19.74 15.08 8.30
N ASN A 36 -20.59 16.08 8.03
CA ASN A 36 -21.95 16.14 8.51
C ASN A 36 -22.96 16.11 7.36
N TYR A 37 -24.10 15.45 7.59
CA TYR A 37 -25.21 15.49 6.65
C TYR A 37 -26.38 16.23 7.30
N GLN A 38 -26.80 17.34 6.68
CA GLN A 38 -27.91 18.15 7.15
C GLN A 38 -28.64 18.77 5.96
N ASP A 39 -29.98 18.81 6.02
CA ASP A 39 -30.85 19.47 5.02
C ASP A 39 -30.59 19.04 3.56
N GLY A 40 -30.27 17.74 3.37
CA GLY A 40 -30.01 17.16 2.04
C GLY A 40 -28.64 17.47 1.47
N LYS A 41 -27.71 17.95 2.27
CA LYS A 41 -26.32 18.25 1.88
C LYS A 41 -25.32 17.65 2.84
N TYR A 42 -24.15 17.33 2.30
CA TYR A 42 -22.95 17.01 3.07
C TYR A 42 -22.11 18.25 3.26
N TYR A 43 -21.65 18.47 4.49
CA TYR A 43 -20.73 19.50 4.91
C TYR A 43 -19.44 18.82 5.31
N ILE A 44 -18.35 19.10 4.59
CA ILE A 44 -17.04 18.51 4.79
C ILE A 44 -16.14 19.58 5.38
N TYR A 45 -15.71 19.38 6.61
CA TYR A 45 -14.84 20.30 7.34
C TYR A 45 -13.40 19.79 7.31
N PHE A 46 -12.49 20.71 7.18
CA PHE A 46 -11.05 20.41 7.16
C PHE A 46 -10.37 21.04 8.37
N GLU A 47 -9.25 20.41 8.82
CA GLU A 47 -8.48 20.87 9.98
C GLU A 47 -7.96 22.31 9.83
N ASN A 48 -7.77 22.79 8.61
CA ASN A 48 -7.33 24.15 8.31
C ASN A 48 -8.49 25.19 8.31
N GLY A 49 -9.71 24.79 8.70
CA GLY A 49 -10.89 25.64 8.76
C GLY A 49 -11.61 25.84 7.43
N HIS A 50 -11.14 25.18 6.35
CA HIS A 50 -11.88 25.18 5.09
C HIS A 50 -13.14 24.30 5.18
N GLU A 51 -14.16 24.64 4.41
CA GLU A 51 -15.42 23.89 4.31
C GLU A 51 -15.82 23.70 2.84
N VAL A 52 -16.28 22.50 2.52
CA VAL A 52 -16.87 22.18 1.21
C VAL A 52 -18.28 21.62 1.43
N GLN A 53 -19.23 22.06 0.60
CA GLN A 53 -20.60 21.56 0.61
C GLN A 53 -20.89 20.80 -0.69
N THR A 54 -21.60 19.69 -0.59
CA THR A 54 -22.06 18.92 -1.75
C THR A 54 -23.42 18.25 -1.48
N VAL A 55 -24.20 18.07 -2.53
CA VAL A 55 -25.44 17.27 -2.46
C VAL A 55 -25.14 15.78 -2.71
N ASN A 56 -23.99 15.47 -3.28
CA ASN A 56 -23.56 14.11 -3.53
C ASN A 56 -22.81 13.55 -2.32
N GLU A 57 -23.03 12.27 -2.04
CA GLU A 57 -22.30 11.58 -0.99
C GLU A 57 -20.78 11.56 -1.30
N PRO A 58 -19.94 11.99 -0.35
CA PRO A 58 -18.50 11.96 -0.52
C PRO A 58 -17.96 10.52 -0.67
N ILE A 59 -17.06 10.32 -1.61
CA ILE A 59 -16.35 9.02 -1.77
C ILE A 59 -15.13 9.03 -0.83
N LEU A 60 -15.14 8.11 0.13
CA LEU A 60 -14.05 7.95 1.09
C LEU A 60 -12.99 6.97 0.53
N ALA A 61 -11.91 7.51 -0.01
CA ALA A 61 -10.78 6.73 -0.52
C ALA A 61 -9.55 6.87 0.40
N THR A 62 -9.74 6.58 1.68
CA THR A 62 -8.76 6.82 2.76
C THR A 62 -7.71 5.73 2.90
N GLY A 63 -7.79 4.66 2.11
CA GLY A 63 -6.91 3.49 2.20
C GLY A 63 -7.31 2.52 3.32
N PHE A 64 -6.38 1.65 3.67
CA PHE A 64 -6.58 0.64 4.71
C PHE A 64 -5.53 0.81 5.81
N ASP A 65 -5.96 0.72 7.05
CA ASP A 65 -5.08 0.63 8.20
C ASP A 65 -5.01 -0.82 8.68
N VAL A 66 -3.96 -1.50 8.29
CA VAL A 66 -3.73 -2.90 8.65
C VAL A 66 -3.56 -3.09 10.15
N THR A 67 -3.08 -2.07 10.87
CA THR A 67 -2.83 -2.13 12.32
C THR A 67 -4.11 -2.19 13.13
N GLN A 68 -5.25 -1.82 12.54
CA GLN A 68 -6.57 -1.89 13.17
C GLN A 68 -7.25 -3.26 12.96
N ASN A 69 -6.66 -4.14 12.16
CA ASN A 69 -7.24 -5.47 11.95
C ASN A 69 -7.01 -6.37 13.17
N PRO A 70 -8.06 -6.94 13.79
CA PRO A 70 -7.92 -7.76 15.02
C PRO A 70 -7.02 -8.98 14.82
N ILE A 71 -7.07 -9.63 13.66
CA ILE A 71 -6.22 -10.80 13.36
C ILE A 71 -4.75 -10.38 13.29
N VAL A 72 -4.49 -9.22 12.68
CA VAL A 72 -3.11 -8.69 12.61
C VAL A 72 -2.60 -8.32 13.99
N GLN A 73 -3.42 -7.67 14.81
CA GLN A 73 -3.06 -7.33 16.19
C GLN A 73 -2.79 -8.56 17.06
N GLU A 74 -3.49 -9.66 16.82
CA GLU A 74 -3.26 -10.92 17.54
C GLU A 74 -1.98 -11.61 17.08
N LEU A 75 -1.77 -11.71 15.77
CA LEU A 75 -0.71 -12.53 15.18
C LEU A 75 0.61 -11.80 14.99
N PHE A 76 0.62 -10.47 15.00
CA PHE A 76 1.81 -9.67 14.72
C PHE A 76 2.03 -8.62 15.83
N GLU A 77 3.28 -8.23 15.99
CA GLU A 77 3.61 -7.05 16.78
C GLU A 77 3.31 -5.78 15.96
N THR A 78 2.40 -4.93 16.47
CA THR A 78 1.98 -3.71 15.79
C THR A 78 2.43 -2.47 16.55
N THR A 79 2.74 -1.41 15.82
CA THR A 79 2.85 -0.05 16.33
C THR A 79 1.61 0.75 15.94
N LYS A 80 1.58 2.05 16.17
CA LYS A 80 0.46 2.91 15.71
C LYS A 80 0.40 3.04 14.19
N GLN A 81 1.47 2.74 13.47
CA GLN A 81 1.60 2.98 12.03
C GLN A 81 2.00 1.74 11.24
N ASP A 82 2.66 0.76 11.89
CA ASP A 82 3.32 -0.34 11.21
C ASP A 82 3.05 -1.69 11.86
N VAL A 83 3.22 -2.74 11.07
CA VAL A 83 3.33 -4.12 11.52
C VAL A 83 4.80 -4.53 11.48
N LYS A 84 5.35 -4.99 12.60
CA LYS A 84 6.74 -5.43 12.65
C LYS A 84 6.89 -6.82 12.04
N LEU A 85 7.75 -6.90 11.04
CA LEU A 85 8.03 -8.11 10.29
C LEU A 85 9.53 -8.40 10.27
N THR A 86 9.89 -9.65 10.07
CA THR A 86 11.25 -10.04 9.68
C THR A 86 11.53 -9.65 8.23
N LEU A 87 12.75 -9.82 7.75
CA LEU A 87 13.12 -9.61 6.34
C LEU A 87 12.35 -10.53 5.38
N GLN A 88 11.81 -11.64 5.88
CA GLN A 88 10.98 -12.58 5.15
C GLN A 88 9.49 -12.35 5.32
N ASP A 89 9.07 -11.15 5.73
CA ASP A 89 7.68 -10.77 5.98
C ASP A 89 6.97 -11.66 7.03
N GLU A 90 7.74 -12.32 7.90
CA GLU A 90 7.26 -13.20 8.96
C GLU A 90 6.98 -12.41 10.25
N SER A 91 5.98 -12.87 10.99
CA SER A 91 5.65 -12.33 12.31
C SER A 91 6.86 -12.42 13.27
N THR A 92 7.12 -11.33 14.01
CA THR A 92 8.09 -11.33 15.11
C THR A 92 7.58 -12.04 16.37
N ARG A 93 6.27 -12.35 16.44
CA ARG A 93 5.63 -13.05 17.56
C ARG A 93 5.54 -14.55 17.38
N TYR A 94 5.13 -14.97 16.18
CA TYR A 94 4.82 -16.36 15.90
C TYR A 94 5.56 -16.82 14.65
N PRO A 95 6.36 -17.89 14.76
CA PRO A 95 7.02 -18.46 13.59
C PRO A 95 6.01 -19.06 12.60
N ASN A 96 6.38 -19.06 11.33
CA ASN A 96 5.58 -19.60 10.22
C ASN A 96 4.26 -18.83 9.95
N ILE A 97 4.14 -17.62 10.46
CA ILE A 97 3.04 -16.72 10.12
C ILE A 97 3.59 -15.54 9.35
N PHE A 98 3.11 -15.36 8.11
CA PHE A 98 3.60 -14.35 7.19
C PHE A 98 2.52 -13.35 6.83
N LEU A 99 2.88 -12.08 6.72
CA LEU A 99 2.02 -11.05 6.16
C LEU A 99 2.37 -10.86 4.69
N ILE A 100 1.37 -10.94 3.82
CA ILE A 100 1.56 -10.75 2.37
C ILE A 100 0.57 -9.74 1.81
N GLY A 101 0.97 -9.05 0.75
CA GLY A 101 0.09 -8.12 0.05
C GLY A 101 0.50 -6.66 0.15
N ALA A 102 -0.45 -5.78 -0.14
CA ALA A 102 -0.23 -4.34 -0.27
C ALA A 102 0.06 -3.62 1.05
N THR A 103 -0.14 -4.29 2.17
CA THR A 103 0.06 -3.74 3.52
C THR A 103 1.43 -4.08 4.11
N VAL A 104 2.22 -4.87 3.39
CA VAL A 104 3.60 -5.16 3.81
C VAL A 104 4.45 -3.91 3.64
N GLU A 105 5.05 -3.50 4.73
CA GLU A 105 5.98 -2.38 4.80
C GLU A 105 7.16 -2.79 5.67
N ASN A 106 8.35 -2.45 5.26
CA ASN A 106 9.55 -2.52 6.10
C ASN A 106 10.37 -1.24 5.91
N ASP A 107 11.45 -1.09 6.67
CA ASP A 107 12.23 0.15 6.77
C ASP A 107 12.62 0.79 5.42
N HIS A 108 12.60 0.02 4.35
CA HIS A 108 13.10 0.44 3.05
C HIS A 108 12.04 0.49 1.96
N ALA A 109 10.90 -0.19 2.12
CA ALA A 109 9.92 -0.27 1.05
C ALA A 109 8.50 -0.54 1.52
N LYS A 110 7.55 0.08 0.83
CA LYS A 110 6.13 -0.19 0.95
C LYS A 110 5.64 -0.91 -0.30
N LEU A 111 5.06 -2.10 -0.12
CA LEU A 111 4.60 -2.93 -1.23
C LEU A 111 3.18 -2.55 -1.69
N CYS A 112 2.91 -1.28 -1.90
CA CYS A 112 1.58 -0.74 -2.14
C CYS A 112 0.93 -1.13 -3.49
N TYR A 113 1.69 -1.68 -4.42
CA TYR A 113 1.18 -2.07 -5.73
C TYR A 113 1.29 -3.57 -5.99
N ILE A 114 0.31 -4.11 -6.70
CA ILE A 114 0.24 -5.54 -7.00
C ILE A 114 1.50 -6.08 -7.69
N TYR A 115 2.11 -5.33 -8.58
CA TYR A 115 3.33 -5.77 -9.26
C TYR A 115 4.54 -5.84 -8.34
N LYS A 116 4.53 -5.13 -7.20
CA LYS A 116 5.57 -5.22 -6.17
C LYS A 116 5.31 -6.39 -5.24
N PHE A 117 4.16 -6.43 -4.55
CA PHE A 117 3.92 -7.47 -3.56
C PHE A 117 3.81 -8.87 -4.17
N ARG A 118 3.33 -9.01 -5.41
CA ARG A 118 3.31 -10.32 -6.09
C ARG A 118 4.71 -10.92 -6.28
N ALA A 119 5.74 -10.09 -6.41
CA ALA A 119 7.11 -10.56 -6.55
C ALA A 119 7.69 -11.12 -5.23
N ARG A 120 7.07 -10.83 -4.08
CA ARG A 120 7.40 -11.44 -2.79
C ARG A 120 6.84 -12.84 -2.64
N PHE A 121 5.76 -13.20 -3.31
CA PHE A 121 5.13 -14.51 -3.15
C PHE A 121 6.09 -15.65 -3.51
N ALA A 122 6.88 -15.51 -4.55
CA ALA A 122 7.87 -16.51 -4.94
C ALA A 122 9.00 -16.63 -3.91
N VAL A 123 9.42 -15.52 -3.29
CA VAL A 123 10.42 -15.49 -2.22
C VAL A 123 9.91 -16.24 -0.99
N LEU A 124 8.70 -15.93 -0.54
CA LEU A 124 8.10 -16.58 0.63
C LEU A 124 7.85 -18.07 0.39
N ALA A 125 7.37 -18.43 -0.80
CA ALA A 125 7.17 -19.84 -1.16
C ALA A 125 8.51 -20.60 -1.18
N HIS A 126 9.58 -19.98 -1.63
CA HIS A 126 10.92 -20.55 -1.61
C HIS A 126 11.44 -20.71 -0.17
N GLU A 127 11.30 -19.69 0.67
CA GLU A 127 11.68 -19.74 2.08
C GLU A 127 10.95 -20.85 2.83
N ILE A 128 9.62 -20.94 2.66
CA ILE A 128 8.82 -22.00 3.28
C ILE A 128 9.27 -23.39 2.78
N ALA A 129 9.48 -23.54 1.48
CA ALA A 129 9.93 -24.82 0.93
C ALA A 129 11.30 -25.25 1.49
N GLN A 130 12.23 -24.31 1.65
CA GLN A 130 13.54 -24.59 2.26
C GLN A 130 13.40 -25.02 3.73
N ARG A 131 12.59 -24.33 4.53
CA ARG A 131 12.36 -24.68 5.95
C ARG A 131 11.73 -26.05 6.11
N GLU A 132 10.80 -26.41 5.24
CA GLU A 132 10.11 -27.70 5.25
C GLU A 132 10.94 -28.81 4.57
N GLY A 133 12.15 -28.54 4.08
CA GLY A 133 13.00 -29.51 3.38
C GLY A 133 12.41 -30.01 2.06
N LEU A 134 11.52 -29.23 1.45
CA LEU A 134 10.90 -29.57 0.18
C LEU A 134 11.87 -29.32 -0.99
N PRO A 135 11.81 -30.12 -2.06
CA PRO A 135 12.66 -29.92 -3.21
C PRO A 135 12.34 -28.59 -3.91
N VAL A 136 13.34 -27.76 -4.09
CA VAL A 136 13.23 -26.50 -4.81
C VAL A 136 13.81 -26.64 -6.22
N ASN A 137 13.02 -26.30 -7.23
CA ASN A 137 13.50 -26.27 -8.60
C ASN A 137 14.20 -24.94 -8.89
N HIS A 138 15.54 -24.94 -8.94
CA HIS A 138 16.34 -23.74 -9.19
C HIS A 138 16.04 -23.06 -10.52
N GLN A 139 15.70 -23.83 -11.58
CA GLN A 139 15.32 -23.24 -12.87
C GLN A 139 14.04 -22.39 -12.79
N VAL A 140 13.12 -22.76 -11.89
CA VAL A 140 11.92 -21.97 -11.63
C VAL A 140 12.30 -20.66 -10.94
N ILE A 141 13.17 -20.72 -9.92
CA ILE A 141 13.64 -19.51 -9.22
C ILE A 141 14.36 -18.56 -10.19
N GLU A 142 15.29 -19.07 -11.00
CA GLU A 142 15.99 -18.29 -12.02
C GLU A 142 15.01 -17.64 -13.02
N SER A 143 13.95 -18.36 -13.41
CA SER A 143 12.91 -17.82 -14.28
C SER A 143 12.16 -16.65 -13.62
N TYR A 144 11.81 -16.77 -12.33
CA TYR A 144 11.17 -15.67 -11.59
C TYR A 144 12.12 -14.46 -11.46
N GLN A 145 13.39 -14.66 -11.16
CA GLN A 145 14.41 -13.60 -11.08
C GLN A 145 14.58 -12.89 -12.42
N LYS A 146 14.73 -13.66 -13.51
CA LYS A 146 14.84 -13.11 -14.88
C LYS A 146 13.65 -12.27 -15.29
N ASN A 147 12.45 -12.61 -14.83
CA ASN A 147 11.23 -11.90 -15.13
C ASN A 147 10.88 -10.79 -14.09
N GLN A 148 11.81 -10.44 -13.19
CA GLN A 148 11.62 -9.45 -12.12
C GLN A 148 10.40 -9.76 -11.22
N MET A 149 10.18 -11.06 -10.98
CA MET A 149 9.09 -11.58 -10.17
C MET A 149 9.60 -12.25 -8.87
N TYR A 150 10.84 -11.90 -8.46
CA TYR A 150 11.50 -12.43 -7.27
C TYR A 150 12.15 -11.27 -6.52
N LEU A 151 11.42 -10.68 -5.60
CA LEU A 151 11.89 -9.55 -4.78
C LEU A 151 12.42 -10.10 -3.47
N ASP A 152 13.67 -10.56 -3.45
CA ASP A 152 14.34 -11.16 -2.30
C ASP A 152 14.89 -10.14 -1.32
N ASP A 153 15.25 -8.96 -1.78
CA ASP A 153 15.60 -7.81 -0.96
C ASP A 153 14.85 -6.56 -1.39
N TYR A 154 14.99 -5.51 -0.61
CA TYR A 154 14.30 -4.23 -0.85
C TYR A 154 15.25 -3.14 -1.37
N THR A 155 16.49 -3.48 -1.71
CA THR A 155 17.50 -2.49 -2.14
C THR A 155 17.10 -1.76 -3.42
N CYS A 156 16.37 -2.45 -4.32
CA CYS A 156 15.80 -1.81 -5.51
C CYS A 156 14.66 -0.83 -5.22
N CYS A 157 14.14 -0.83 -3.99
CA CYS A 157 13.03 0.01 -3.56
C CYS A 157 13.52 1.25 -2.80
N ASP A 158 14.83 1.49 -2.76
CA ASP A 158 15.42 2.55 -1.96
C ASP A 158 14.97 3.93 -2.44
N VAL A 159 14.51 4.72 -1.49
CA VAL A 159 14.26 6.18 -1.44
C VAL A 159 13.54 6.86 -2.63
N ALA A 160 13.73 6.40 -3.83
CA ALA A 160 13.15 6.95 -5.05
C ALA A 160 12.15 5.99 -5.72
N CYS A 161 11.40 5.25 -4.92
CA CYS A 161 10.30 4.48 -5.45
C CYS A 161 9.23 5.44 -5.96
N SER A 162 9.49 6.02 -7.11
CA SER A 162 8.48 6.67 -7.93
C SER A 162 7.52 5.59 -8.42
N CYS A 163 6.63 5.22 -7.52
CA CYS A 163 5.52 4.36 -7.86
C CYS A 163 4.49 5.14 -8.63
#